data_e0f16fd76ab4dde9355879e575000137
#
_entry.id   e0f16fd76ab4dde9355879e575000137
#
_cell.length_a   1.000
_cell.length_b   1.000
_cell.length_c   1.000
_cell.angle_alpha   90.00
_cell.angle_beta   90.00
_cell.angle_gamma   90.00
#
_symmetry.space_group_name_H-M   'P 1'
#
loop_
_entity.id
_entity.type
_entity.pdbx_description
1 polymer ?
#
loop_
_entity_poly.entity_id
_entity_poly.type
_entity_poly.pdbx_seq_one_letter_code
_entity_poly.pdbx_strand_id
1 'polypeptide(L)'
;MKVYNKLVRDLIPQIISQSGRIAHTRILDEDTYLHALEEKLLEETNEYFSSPCMEELADILEVMEAICRARGYDMQQILRIKTEKQKVRGAFSDRIFLESVE
;
A
#
# COMPACT_ATOMS: atom_id res chain seq x y z
N MET A 1 -27.85 -4.75 0.93
CA MET A 1 -26.76 -3.88 0.44
C MET A 1 -25.57 -4.00 1.39
N LYS A 2 -24.39 -4.25 0.84
CA LYS A 2 -23.17 -4.33 1.63
C LYS A 2 -22.38 -3.02 1.51
N VAL A 3 -21.98 -2.47 2.64
CA VAL A 3 -21.26 -1.20 2.71
C VAL A 3 -19.77 -1.48 2.96
N TYR A 4 -18.88 -0.91 2.14
CA TYR A 4 -17.44 -1.09 2.25
C TYR A 4 -16.74 0.16 2.77
N ASN A 5 -17.10 1.34 2.28
CA ASN A 5 -16.49 2.63 2.66
C ASN A 5 -14.97 2.59 2.67
N LYS A 6 -14.38 2.14 1.56
CA LYS A 6 -12.94 2.04 1.42
C LYS A 6 -12.49 2.39 0.02
N LEU A 7 -11.24 2.79 -0.08
CA LEU A 7 -10.60 3.06 -1.37
C LEU A 7 -10.45 1.75 -2.14
N VAL A 8 -10.74 1.76 -3.44
CA VAL A 8 -10.60 0.60 -4.32
C VAL A 8 -9.76 0.99 -5.54
N ARG A 9 -9.22 -0.02 -6.24
CA ARG A 9 -8.49 0.20 -7.49
C ARG A 9 -9.44 0.76 -8.55
N ASP A 10 -8.89 1.51 -9.50
CA ASP A 10 -9.64 2.32 -10.45
C ASP A 10 -10.66 1.53 -11.29
N LEU A 11 -10.37 0.28 -11.59
CA LEU A 11 -11.23 -0.54 -12.45
C LEU A 11 -12.25 -1.38 -11.67
N ILE A 12 -12.25 -1.33 -10.35
CA ILE A 12 -13.18 -2.13 -9.53
C ILE A 12 -14.64 -1.77 -9.79
N PRO A 13 -15.02 -0.47 -9.87
CA PRO A 13 -16.42 -0.15 -10.17
C PRO A 13 -16.90 -0.74 -11.50
N GLN A 14 -16.05 -0.71 -12.54
CA GLN A 14 -16.36 -1.30 -13.82
C GLN A 14 -16.53 -2.82 -13.73
N ILE A 15 -15.65 -3.49 -12.99
CA ILE A 15 -15.71 -4.94 -12.78
C ILE A 15 -17.02 -5.31 -12.08
N ILE A 16 -17.42 -4.55 -11.06
CA ILE A 16 -18.68 -4.76 -10.35
C ILE A 16 -19.87 -4.60 -11.29
N SER A 17 -19.87 -3.54 -12.12
CA SER A 17 -20.93 -3.30 -13.10
C SER A 17 -21.04 -4.43 -14.12
N GLN A 18 -19.92 -4.96 -14.57
CA GLN A 18 -19.89 -6.08 -15.53
C GLN A 18 -20.43 -7.37 -14.92
N SER A 19 -20.42 -7.50 -13.59
CA SER A 19 -21.02 -8.65 -12.91
C SER A 19 -22.54 -8.52 -12.71
N GLY A 20 -23.14 -7.42 -13.20
CA GLY A 20 -24.57 -7.16 -13.07
C GLY A 20 -24.95 -6.50 -11.75
N ARG A 21 -23.98 -6.04 -10.97
CA ARG A 21 -24.21 -5.37 -9.69
C ARG A 21 -24.01 -3.87 -9.83
N ILE A 22 -24.48 -3.12 -8.86
CA ILE A 22 -24.41 -1.66 -8.86
C ILE A 22 -23.38 -1.20 -7.84
N ALA A 23 -22.35 -0.47 -8.29
CA ALA A 23 -21.37 0.15 -7.41
C ALA A 23 -21.74 1.62 -7.20
N HIS A 24 -21.81 2.04 -5.95
CA HIS A 24 -22.01 3.45 -5.59
C HIS A 24 -20.64 4.01 -5.19
N THR A 25 -20.14 4.97 -5.95
CA THR A 25 -18.80 5.51 -5.75
C THR A 25 -18.80 7.03 -5.71
N ARG A 26 -17.73 7.59 -5.18
CA ARG A 26 -17.45 9.02 -5.26
C ARG A 26 -15.95 9.23 -5.39
N ILE A 27 -15.57 10.38 -5.92
CA ILE A 27 -14.16 10.75 -6.05
C ILE A 27 -13.79 11.60 -4.83
N LEU A 28 -12.71 11.20 -4.15
CA LEU A 28 -12.24 11.91 -2.96
C LEU A 28 -11.43 13.15 -3.35
N ASP A 29 -11.45 14.16 -2.47
CA ASP A 29 -10.53 15.29 -2.60
C ASP A 29 -9.10 14.85 -2.22
N GLU A 30 -8.12 15.74 -2.42
CA GLU A 30 -6.70 15.38 -2.22
C GLU A 30 -6.39 14.93 -0.80
N ASP A 31 -6.86 15.66 0.21
CA ASP A 31 -6.57 15.36 1.61
C ASP A 31 -7.22 14.05 2.06
N THR A 32 -8.48 13.87 1.71
CA THR A 32 -9.22 12.64 2.04
C THR A 32 -8.63 11.45 1.30
N TYR A 33 -8.21 11.63 0.05
CA TYR A 33 -7.58 10.58 -0.75
C TYR A 33 -6.28 10.10 -0.12
N LEU A 34 -5.40 11.03 0.27
CA LEU A 34 -4.14 10.67 0.92
C LEU A 34 -4.38 9.88 2.21
N HIS A 35 -5.36 10.33 3.01
CA HIS A 35 -5.74 9.63 4.25
C HIS A 35 -6.24 8.21 3.96
N ALA A 36 -7.08 8.08 2.92
CA ALA A 36 -7.61 6.78 2.50
C ALA A 36 -6.51 5.84 1.99
N LEU A 37 -5.48 6.39 1.31
CA LEU A 37 -4.33 5.60 0.88
C LEU A 37 -3.54 5.07 2.08
N GLU A 38 -3.35 5.89 3.11
CA GLU A 38 -2.63 5.47 4.31
C GLU A 38 -3.41 4.40 5.08
N GLU A 39 -4.74 4.53 5.15
CA GLU A 39 -5.60 3.47 5.69
C GLU A 39 -5.52 2.19 4.84
N LYS A 40 -5.45 2.34 3.53
CA LYS A 40 -5.31 1.22 2.60
C LYS A 40 -3.99 0.48 2.82
N LEU A 41 -2.92 1.21 3.11
CA LEU A 41 -1.62 0.61 3.43
C LEU A 41 -1.72 -0.30 4.66
N LEU A 42 -2.40 0.16 5.71
CA LEU A 42 -2.64 -0.66 6.90
C LEU A 42 -3.50 -1.88 6.57
N GLU A 43 -4.54 -1.71 5.78
CA GLU A 43 -5.42 -2.80 5.36
C GLU A 43 -4.65 -3.89 4.63
N GLU A 44 -3.84 -3.53 3.63
CA GLU A 44 -3.08 -4.48 2.84
C GLU A 44 -1.98 -5.16 3.68
N THR A 45 -1.37 -4.42 4.60
CA THR A 45 -0.39 -4.97 5.54
C THR A 45 -1.03 -6.03 6.43
N ASN A 46 -2.22 -5.75 6.95
CA ASN A 46 -2.96 -6.70 7.79
C ASN A 46 -3.39 -7.94 6.99
N GLU A 47 -3.75 -7.76 5.73
CA GLU A 47 -4.09 -8.90 4.86
C GLU A 47 -2.88 -9.79 4.61
N TYR A 48 -1.68 -9.21 4.46
CA TYR A 48 -0.46 -10.00 4.35
C TYR A 48 -0.24 -10.84 5.61
N PHE A 49 -0.42 -10.28 6.80
CA PHE A 49 -0.27 -11.04 8.05
C PHE A 49 -1.28 -12.17 8.17
N SER A 50 -2.50 -11.96 7.68
CA SER A 50 -3.56 -12.99 7.73
C SER A 50 -3.32 -14.12 6.74
N SER A 51 -2.77 -13.79 5.56
CA SER A 51 -2.54 -14.76 4.48
C SER A 51 -1.28 -14.36 3.70
N PRO A 52 -0.09 -14.67 4.23
CA PRO A 52 1.16 -14.28 3.58
C PRO A 52 1.32 -14.91 2.20
N CYS A 53 1.42 -14.05 1.17
CA CYS A 53 1.61 -14.48 -0.21
C CYS A 53 2.15 -13.31 -1.05
N MET A 54 2.62 -13.63 -2.25
CA MET A 54 3.18 -12.63 -3.16
C MET A 54 2.16 -11.57 -3.58
N GLU A 55 0.91 -11.98 -3.76
CA GLU A 55 -0.16 -11.06 -4.19
C GLU A 55 -0.38 -9.95 -3.18
N GLU A 56 -0.34 -10.26 -1.88
CA GLU A 56 -0.50 -9.26 -0.84
C GLU A 56 0.67 -8.28 -0.80
N LEU A 57 1.89 -8.76 -1.06
CA LEU A 57 3.05 -7.87 -1.18
C LEU A 57 2.94 -6.96 -2.41
N ALA A 58 2.43 -7.47 -3.52
CA ALA A 58 2.17 -6.68 -4.72
C ALA A 58 1.13 -5.59 -4.44
N ASP A 59 0.09 -5.90 -3.68
CA ASP A 59 -0.92 -4.92 -3.28
C ASP A 59 -0.33 -3.83 -2.40
N ILE A 60 0.56 -4.17 -1.48
CA ILE A 60 1.27 -3.20 -0.64
C ILE A 60 2.12 -2.26 -1.51
N LEU A 61 2.86 -2.82 -2.48
CA LEU A 61 3.66 -2.01 -3.41
C LEU A 61 2.80 -1.03 -4.21
N GLU A 62 1.64 -1.48 -4.69
CA GLU A 62 0.73 -0.62 -5.46
C GLU A 62 0.25 0.57 -4.63
N VAL A 63 -0.09 0.33 -3.37
CA VAL A 63 -0.49 1.41 -2.46
C VAL A 63 0.68 2.36 -2.19
N MET A 64 1.88 1.83 -1.98
CA MET A 64 3.08 2.64 -1.77
C MET A 64 3.35 3.56 -2.97
N GLU A 65 3.24 3.04 -4.17
CA GLU A 65 3.40 3.85 -5.39
C GLU A 65 2.34 4.96 -5.48
N ALA A 66 1.10 4.66 -5.13
CA ALA A 66 0.03 5.64 -5.11
C ALA A 66 0.28 6.75 -4.08
N ILE A 67 0.77 6.39 -2.90
CA ILE A 67 1.16 7.36 -1.86
C ILE A 67 2.27 8.27 -2.38
N CYS A 68 3.29 7.72 -3.05
CA CYS A 68 4.36 8.51 -3.62
C CYS A 68 3.83 9.55 -4.61
N ARG A 69 2.95 9.13 -5.52
CA ARG A 69 2.33 10.06 -6.48
C ARG A 69 1.51 11.14 -5.78
N ALA A 70 0.72 10.75 -4.78
CA ALA A 70 -0.13 11.69 -4.06
C ALA A 70 0.67 12.74 -3.28
N ARG A 71 1.83 12.34 -2.72
CA ARG A 71 2.71 13.25 -1.98
C ARG A 71 3.73 13.99 -2.85
N GLY A 72 3.80 13.66 -4.14
CA GLY A 72 4.81 14.24 -5.03
C GLY A 72 6.21 13.70 -4.81
N TYR A 73 6.34 12.51 -4.25
CA TYR A 73 7.63 11.84 -4.07
C TYR A 73 8.02 11.11 -5.35
N ASP A 74 9.31 11.18 -5.71
CA ASP A 74 9.87 10.42 -6.82
C ASP A 74 10.22 9.01 -6.32
N MET A 75 9.62 7.99 -6.91
CA MET A 75 9.86 6.60 -6.56
C MET A 75 11.32 6.21 -6.72
N GLN A 76 12.01 6.72 -7.75
CA GLN A 76 13.43 6.44 -7.95
C GLN A 76 14.28 7.01 -6.82
N GLN A 77 13.91 8.15 -6.28
CA GLN A 77 14.59 8.75 -5.15
C GLN A 77 14.41 7.89 -3.89
N ILE A 78 13.22 7.36 -3.67
CA ILE A 78 12.95 6.43 -2.56
C ILE A 78 13.82 5.18 -2.69
N LEU A 79 13.92 4.63 -3.89
CA LEU A 79 14.76 3.45 -4.14
C LEU A 79 16.24 3.74 -3.89
N ARG A 80 16.72 4.95 -4.22
CA ARG A 80 18.10 5.35 -3.92
C ARG A 80 18.34 5.44 -2.42
N ILE A 81 17.41 6.04 -1.68
CA ILE A 81 17.49 6.12 -0.21
C ILE A 81 17.55 4.72 0.38
N LYS A 82 16.70 3.82 -0.10
CA LYS A 82 16.69 2.42 0.31
C LYS A 82 18.06 1.75 0.07
N THR A 83 18.62 1.93 -1.11
CA THR A 83 19.91 1.34 -1.49
C THR A 83 21.04 1.90 -0.62
N GLU A 84 21.04 3.21 -0.36
CA GLU A 84 22.06 3.83 0.48
C GLU A 84 22.00 3.36 1.92
N LYS A 85 20.78 3.23 2.48
CA LYS A 85 20.60 2.66 3.82
C LYS A 85 21.11 1.22 3.88
N GLN A 86 20.85 0.45 2.84
CA GLN A 86 21.32 -0.93 2.75
C GLN A 86 22.86 -1.00 2.77
N LYS A 87 23.53 -0.08 2.08
CA LYS A 87 25.00 -0.03 2.08
C LYS A 87 25.59 0.29 3.44
N VAL A 88 24.94 1.19 4.19
CA VAL A 88 25.44 1.66 5.48
C VAL A 88 25.02 0.74 6.62
N ARG A 89 23.79 0.24 6.61
CA ARG A 89 23.17 -0.51 7.71
C ARG A 89 22.97 -1.99 7.40
N GLY A 90 23.11 -2.39 6.13
CA GLY A 90 22.84 -3.74 5.69
C GLY A 90 21.36 -3.97 5.39
N ALA A 91 21.07 -5.15 4.91
CA ALA A 91 19.70 -5.64 4.73
C ALA A 91 19.32 -6.47 5.97
N PHE A 92 18.42 -7.42 5.82
CA PHE A 92 17.96 -8.27 6.94
C PHE A 92 18.38 -9.74 6.78
N SER A 93 19.30 -10.00 5.86
CA SER A 93 19.65 -11.38 5.46
C SER A 93 20.35 -12.18 6.56
N ASP A 94 21.04 -11.52 7.47
CA ASP A 94 21.77 -12.18 8.55
C ASP A 94 20.89 -12.56 9.74
N ARG A 95 19.61 -12.18 9.72
CA ARG A 95 18.62 -12.54 10.74
C ARG A 95 19.01 -12.12 12.16
N ILE A 96 19.61 -10.93 12.28
CA ILE A 96 20.09 -10.41 13.57
C ILE A 96 18.93 -9.81 14.36
N PHE A 97 18.74 -10.32 15.56
CA PHE A 97 17.76 -9.80 16.50
C PHE A 97 18.50 -9.10 17.65
N LEU A 98 18.35 -7.78 17.74
CA LEU A 98 19.02 -7.00 18.77
C LEU A 98 18.29 -7.17 20.09
N GLU A 99 18.94 -7.77 21.08
CA GLU A 99 18.34 -8.00 22.39
C GLU A 99 18.55 -6.82 23.35
N SER A 100 19.76 -6.26 23.37
CA SER A 100 20.07 -5.15 24.26
C SER A 100 21.32 -4.40 23.80
N VAL A 101 21.50 -3.21 24.37
CA VAL A 101 22.72 -2.40 24.17
C VAL A 101 23.17 -1.92 25.54
N GLU A 102 24.46 -2.03 25.81
CA GLU A 102 25.09 -1.52 27.01
C GLU A 102 25.72 -0.14 26.82
#